data_20fcbfa0b6ae1594d9df6d342d2528dc
#
_entry.id   20fcbfa0b6ae1594d9df6d342d2528dc
#
_cell.length_a   1.000
_cell.length_b   1.000
_cell.length_c   1.000
_cell.angle_alpha   90.00
_cell.angle_beta   90.00
_cell.angle_gamma   90.00
#
_symmetry.space_group_name_H-M   'P 1'
#
loop_
_entity.id
_entity.type
_entity.pdbx_description
1 polymer ?
#
loop_
_entity_poly.entity_id
_entity_poly.type
_entity_poly.pdbx_seq_one_letter_code
_entity_poly.pdbx_strand_id
1 'polypeptide(L)'
;NEVADQLGLFLLQYGIQAEFYQSEYGQYWQDAMFGTPELDGFHPDVIYIHTNWRNIINFPTTATPQAEIDAMLNAEYSRFEQMWQALEAKFHCPVIQNNFDRPNYRLMGNRDIWDPHGRSNYLSRLNQRFYAYAAAHEDFYINDIDYLSADYGLTAWGDAFFWHMYKYCLLYTSDA
;
A
#
# COMPACT_ATOMS: atom_id res chain seq x y z
N ASN A 1 -7.31 -9.01 13.25
CA ASN A 1 -7.14 -7.84 12.34
C ASN A 1 -8.45 -7.64 11.58
N GLU A 2 -9.11 -6.51 11.80
CA GLU A 2 -10.45 -6.23 11.27
C GLU A 2 -10.58 -6.44 9.75
N VAL A 3 -9.55 -6.09 8.97
CA VAL A 3 -9.58 -6.30 7.51
C VAL A 3 -9.66 -7.78 7.16
N ALA A 4 -8.85 -8.63 7.80
CA ALA A 4 -8.88 -10.07 7.55
C ALA A 4 -10.20 -10.71 8.02
N ASP A 5 -10.73 -10.27 9.18
CA ASP A 5 -11.97 -10.79 9.72
C ASP A 5 -13.15 -10.45 8.81
N GLN A 6 -13.24 -9.20 8.33
CA GLN A 6 -14.29 -8.78 7.39
C GLN A 6 -14.14 -9.45 6.02
N LEU A 7 -12.92 -9.55 5.50
CA LEU A 7 -12.66 -10.24 4.25
C LEU A 7 -13.04 -11.72 4.36
N GLY A 8 -12.75 -12.36 5.49
CA GLY A 8 -13.15 -13.75 5.76
C GLY A 8 -14.67 -13.94 5.74
N LEU A 9 -15.41 -13.03 6.37
CA LEU A 9 -16.87 -13.05 6.35
C LEU A 9 -17.44 -12.82 4.94
N PHE A 10 -16.84 -11.88 4.18
CA PHE A 10 -17.22 -11.62 2.81
C PHE A 10 -16.98 -12.82 1.90
N LEU A 11 -15.81 -13.44 1.97
CA LEU A 11 -15.47 -14.63 1.20
C LEU A 11 -16.38 -15.82 1.53
N LEU A 12 -16.76 -15.96 2.80
CA LEU A 12 -17.66 -17.01 3.25
C LEU A 12 -19.06 -16.90 2.59
N GLN A 13 -19.53 -15.68 2.28
CA GLN A 13 -20.79 -15.51 1.53
C GLN A 13 -20.73 -16.11 0.12
N TYR A 14 -19.55 -16.25 -0.44
CA TYR A 14 -19.30 -16.90 -1.72
C TYR A 14 -18.90 -18.38 -1.58
N GLY A 15 -19.01 -18.93 -0.37
CA GLY A 15 -18.65 -20.34 -0.10
C GLY A 15 -17.15 -20.59 0.01
N ILE A 16 -16.34 -19.54 0.18
CA ILE A 16 -14.88 -19.64 0.34
C ILE A 16 -14.55 -19.53 1.83
N GLN A 17 -14.02 -20.59 2.40
CA GLN A 17 -13.46 -20.57 3.75
C GLN A 17 -11.97 -20.23 3.65
N ALA A 18 -11.61 -18.99 4.01
CA ALA A 18 -10.25 -18.49 3.92
C ALA A 18 -9.51 -18.64 5.25
N GLU A 19 -8.24 -19.03 5.17
CA GLU A 19 -7.27 -18.93 6.25
C GLU A 19 -6.35 -17.74 5.98
N PHE A 20 -5.89 -17.06 7.03
CA PHE A 20 -5.10 -15.86 6.89
C PHE A 20 -3.79 -15.96 7.66
N TYR A 21 -2.68 -15.76 6.96
CA TYR A 21 -1.43 -15.34 7.58
C TYR A 21 -1.39 -13.80 7.61
N GLN A 22 -0.96 -13.23 8.72
CA GLN A 22 -0.87 -11.78 8.87
C GLN A 22 0.50 -11.42 9.43
N SER A 23 1.26 -10.63 8.67
CA SER A 23 2.48 -10.02 9.17
C SER A 23 2.20 -9.11 10.37
N GLU A 24 3.11 -9.07 11.31
CA GLU A 24 3.05 -8.08 12.38
C GLU A 24 3.13 -6.66 11.83
N TYR A 25 2.62 -5.70 12.59
CA TYR A 25 2.59 -4.30 12.17
C TYR A 25 3.99 -3.79 11.77
N GLY A 26 4.09 -3.32 10.51
CA GLY A 26 5.33 -2.80 9.96
C GLY A 26 6.35 -3.85 9.52
N GLN A 27 6.08 -5.15 9.65
CA GLN A 27 7.01 -6.23 9.31
C GLN A 27 6.82 -6.80 7.89
N TYR A 28 5.79 -6.35 7.15
CA TYR A 28 5.44 -6.90 5.83
C TYR A 28 6.63 -7.00 4.86
N TRP A 29 7.53 -6.03 4.88
CA TRP A 29 8.71 -6.03 4.02
C TRP A 29 9.76 -7.05 4.47
N GLN A 30 10.01 -7.14 5.78
CA GLN A 30 10.93 -8.11 6.35
C GLN A 30 10.46 -9.55 6.11
N ASP A 31 9.17 -9.81 6.33
CA ASP A 31 8.56 -11.12 6.09
C ASP A 31 8.66 -11.52 4.62
N ALA A 32 8.42 -10.58 3.70
CA ALA A 32 8.55 -10.81 2.28
C ALA A 32 10.00 -11.13 1.85
N MET A 33 10.97 -10.39 2.39
CA MET A 33 12.38 -10.52 1.99
C MET A 33 13.09 -11.69 2.67
N PHE A 34 12.80 -11.96 3.94
CA PHE A 34 13.52 -12.95 4.73
C PHE A 34 12.68 -14.19 5.07
N GLY A 35 11.35 -14.07 4.98
CA GLY A 35 10.41 -15.10 5.38
C GLY A 35 10.30 -15.25 6.90
N THR A 36 9.32 -16.03 7.31
CA THR A 36 9.18 -16.57 8.67
C THR A 36 8.81 -18.04 8.55
N PRO A 37 9.13 -18.89 9.55
CA PRO A 37 8.72 -20.30 9.52
C PRO A 37 7.22 -20.49 9.31
N GLU A 38 6.39 -19.61 9.89
CA GLU A 38 4.95 -19.63 9.76
C GLU A 38 4.51 -19.29 8.33
N LEU A 39 5.07 -18.23 7.72
CA LEU A 39 4.76 -17.82 6.36
C LEU A 39 5.24 -18.87 5.35
N ASP A 40 6.41 -19.45 5.59
CA ASP A 40 7.02 -20.46 4.72
C ASP A 40 6.19 -21.76 4.72
N GLY A 41 5.55 -22.09 5.85
CA GLY A 41 4.65 -23.24 5.98
C GLY A 41 3.20 -22.97 5.54
N PHE A 42 2.82 -21.71 5.36
CA PHE A 42 1.43 -21.32 5.07
C PHE A 42 1.02 -21.59 3.63
N HIS A 43 1.92 -21.45 2.66
CA HIS A 43 1.66 -21.65 1.22
C HIS A 43 0.44 -20.85 0.71
N PRO A 44 0.51 -19.51 0.64
CA PRO A 44 -0.62 -18.68 0.27
C PRO A 44 -1.08 -18.91 -1.18
N ASP A 45 -2.40 -18.93 -1.41
CA ASP A 45 -3.00 -18.90 -2.74
C ASP A 45 -3.05 -17.49 -3.34
N VAL A 46 -3.05 -16.46 -2.48
CA VAL A 46 -3.05 -15.03 -2.85
C VAL A 46 -2.31 -14.25 -1.79
N ILE A 47 -1.51 -13.27 -2.19
CA ILE A 47 -0.86 -12.33 -1.28
C ILE A 47 -1.49 -10.96 -1.46
N TYR A 48 -1.98 -10.37 -0.36
CA TYR A 48 -2.49 -9.00 -0.34
C TYR A 48 -1.58 -8.09 0.48
N ILE A 49 -1.00 -7.08 -0.17
CA ILE A 49 -0.10 -6.11 0.46
C ILE A 49 -0.88 -4.82 0.74
N HIS A 50 -1.29 -4.68 1.99
CA HIS A 50 -2.05 -3.53 2.47
C HIS A 50 -1.12 -2.40 2.91
N THR A 51 -0.82 -1.48 2.00
CA THR A 51 -0.06 -0.26 2.27
C THR A 51 -0.86 0.98 1.90
N ASN A 52 -0.50 2.11 2.48
CA ASN A 52 -1.03 3.44 2.17
C ASN A 52 0.10 4.48 2.19
N TRP A 53 -0.18 5.75 1.97
CA TRP A 53 0.84 6.80 1.91
C TRP A 53 1.72 6.92 3.17
N ARG A 54 1.27 6.43 4.33
CA ARG A 54 2.05 6.45 5.60
C ARG A 54 3.18 5.41 5.62
N ASN A 55 3.15 4.45 4.71
CA ASN A 55 4.21 3.45 4.55
C ASN A 55 5.41 3.96 3.75
N ILE A 56 5.32 5.16 3.17
CA ILE A 56 6.44 5.81 2.50
C ILE A 56 7.46 6.25 3.55
N ILE A 57 8.70 5.83 3.38
CA ILE A 57 9.77 6.06 4.37
C ILE A 57 10.13 7.53 4.44
N ASN A 58 10.37 8.14 3.28
CA ASN A 58 10.80 9.53 3.19
C ASN A 58 10.08 10.28 2.05
N PHE A 59 9.56 11.45 2.37
CA PHE A 59 9.08 12.40 1.38
C PHE A 59 10.11 13.51 1.15
N PRO A 60 10.18 14.06 -0.07
CA PRO A 60 10.99 15.24 -0.31
C PRO A 60 10.48 16.43 0.50
N THR A 61 11.37 17.32 0.85
CA THR A 61 11.08 18.62 1.46
C THR A 61 11.28 19.73 0.44
N THR A 62 10.82 20.94 0.72
CA THR A 62 11.00 22.09 -0.17
C THR A 62 12.48 22.46 -0.41
N ALA A 63 13.40 21.96 0.40
CA ALA A 63 14.84 22.17 0.26
C ALA A 63 15.57 21.04 -0.48
N THR A 64 14.87 19.93 -0.80
CA THR A 64 15.48 18.77 -1.46
C THR A 64 15.81 19.07 -2.91
N PRO A 65 17.06 18.90 -3.40
CA PRO A 65 17.40 19.11 -4.81
C PRO A 65 16.62 18.16 -5.74
N GLN A 66 16.27 18.62 -6.95
CA GLN A 66 15.48 17.81 -7.89
C GLN A 66 16.10 16.43 -8.19
N ALA A 67 17.42 16.38 -8.39
CA ALA A 67 18.11 15.11 -8.64
C ALA A 67 18.00 14.13 -7.47
N GLU A 68 17.95 14.64 -6.24
CA GLU A 68 17.75 13.84 -5.05
C GLU A 68 16.30 13.32 -4.94
N ILE A 69 15.30 14.14 -5.32
CA ILE A 69 13.89 13.70 -5.37
C ILE A 69 13.74 12.51 -6.32
N ASP A 70 14.37 12.56 -7.48
CA ASP A 70 14.31 11.46 -8.44
C ASP A 70 15.04 10.21 -7.92
N ALA A 71 16.14 10.37 -7.20
CA ALA A 71 16.83 9.27 -6.51
C ALA A 71 15.97 8.66 -5.39
N MET A 72 15.31 9.48 -4.58
CA MET A 72 14.38 9.03 -3.54
C MET A 72 13.22 8.22 -4.12
N LEU A 73 12.61 8.71 -5.22
CA LEU A 73 11.53 8.02 -5.90
C LEU A 73 11.99 6.68 -6.49
N ASN A 74 13.20 6.63 -7.04
CA ASN A 74 13.79 5.39 -7.55
C ASN A 74 14.03 4.39 -6.41
N ALA A 75 14.60 4.84 -5.30
CA ALA A 75 14.88 3.99 -4.15
C ALA A 75 13.59 3.41 -3.53
N GLU A 76 12.56 4.25 -3.38
CA GLU A 76 11.26 3.81 -2.84
C GLU A 76 10.59 2.78 -3.77
N TYR A 77 10.56 3.04 -5.08
CA TYR A 77 10.03 2.08 -6.05
C TYR A 77 10.82 0.76 -6.03
N SER A 78 12.15 0.83 -6.05
CA SER A 78 13.00 -0.38 -6.04
C SER A 78 12.80 -1.23 -4.78
N ARG A 79 12.49 -0.61 -3.64
CA ARG A 79 12.15 -1.31 -2.41
C ARG A 79 10.88 -2.17 -2.57
N PHE A 80 9.85 -1.64 -3.21
CA PHE A 80 8.62 -2.39 -3.50
C PHE A 80 8.86 -3.45 -4.58
N GLU A 81 9.52 -3.10 -5.66
CA GLU A 81 9.81 -4.03 -6.76
C GLU A 81 10.58 -5.26 -6.28
N GLN A 82 11.63 -5.07 -5.46
CA GLN A 82 12.38 -6.18 -4.86
C GLN A 82 11.49 -7.08 -3.97
N MET A 83 10.60 -6.46 -3.20
CA MET A 83 9.64 -7.19 -2.37
C MET A 83 8.70 -8.04 -3.23
N TRP A 84 8.11 -7.47 -4.28
CA TRP A 84 7.22 -8.22 -5.18
C TRP A 84 7.93 -9.37 -5.87
N GLN A 85 9.13 -9.13 -6.39
CA GLN A 85 9.95 -10.17 -7.03
C GLN A 85 10.30 -11.30 -6.05
N ALA A 86 10.60 -10.98 -4.80
CA ALA A 86 10.87 -11.99 -3.77
C ALA A 86 9.63 -12.85 -3.47
N LEU A 87 8.45 -12.21 -3.36
CA LEU A 87 7.18 -12.92 -3.12
C LEU A 87 6.78 -13.79 -4.31
N GLU A 88 6.84 -13.26 -5.53
CA GLU A 88 6.53 -14.00 -6.76
C GLU A 88 7.46 -15.21 -6.93
N ALA A 89 8.77 -15.03 -6.72
CA ALA A 89 9.75 -16.10 -6.84
C ALA A 89 9.57 -17.21 -5.78
N LYS A 90 9.04 -16.86 -4.61
CA LYS A 90 8.90 -17.79 -3.49
C LYS A 90 7.56 -18.53 -3.50
N PHE A 91 6.47 -17.84 -3.75
CA PHE A 91 5.13 -18.39 -3.56
C PHE A 91 4.40 -18.71 -4.87
N HIS A 92 4.81 -18.13 -5.99
CA HIS A 92 4.20 -18.38 -7.30
C HIS A 92 2.67 -18.22 -7.31
N CYS A 93 2.15 -17.26 -6.59
CA CYS A 93 0.72 -16.96 -6.48
C CYS A 93 0.47 -15.48 -6.79
N PRO A 94 -0.79 -15.11 -7.14
CA PRO A 94 -1.15 -13.74 -7.40
C PRO A 94 -0.82 -12.78 -6.25
N VAL A 95 -0.30 -11.59 -6.57
CA VAL A 95 -0.02 -10.52 -5.65
C VAL A 95 -0.98 -9.35 -5.89
N ILE A 96 -1.68 -8.91 -4.86
CA ILE A 96 -2.54 -7.72 -4.89
C ILE A 96 -1.87 -6.65 -4.04
N GLN A 97 -1.50 -5.54 -4.66
CA GLN A 97 -0.84 -4.41 -4.01
C GLN A 97 -1.78 -3.19 -3.99
N ASN A 98 -1.96 -2.55 -2.84
CA ASN A 98 -2.58 -1.22 -2.82
C ASN A 98 -1.69 -0.22 -3.55
N ASN A 99 -2.28 0.64 -4.38
CA ASN A 99 -1.62 1.90 -4.70
C ASN A 99 -1.64 2.82 -3.46
N PHE A 100 -1.14 4.06 -3.59
CA PHE A 100 -1.11 5.01 -2.50
C PHE A 100 -2.25 6.01 -2.62
N ASP A 101 -3.05 6.11 -1.57
CA ASP A 101 -4.02 7.17 -1.35
C ASP A 101 -3.33 8.52 -1.08
N ARG A 102 -4.09 9.60 -1.17
CA ARG A 102 -3.56 10.95 -0.92
C ARG A 102 -3.76 11.35 0.53
N PRO A 103 -2.78 12.04 1.14
CA PRO A 103 -3.02 12.70 2.42
C PRO A 103 -4.22 13.65 2.34
N ASN A 104 -5.04 13.67 3.38
CA ASN A 104 -6.18 14.59 3.49
C ASN A 104 -5.76 16.07 3.68
N TYR A 105 -4.48 16.35 3.73
CA TYR A 105 -3.90 17.69 3.82
C TYR A 105 -2.80 17.89 2.78
N ARG A 106 -2.63 19.13 2.34
CA ARG A 106 -1.60 19.51 1.37
C ARG A 106 -0.66 20.53 1.99
N LEU A 107 0.61 20.16 2.13
CA LEU A 107 1.63 21.05 2.72
C LEU A 107 1.94 22.26 1.83
N MET A 108 1.80 22.11 0.53
CA MET A 108 2.09 23.15 -0.48
C MET A 108 0.83 23.70 -1.16
N GLY A 109 -0.37 23.46 -0.59
CA GLY A 109 -1.63 23.89 -1.18
C GLY A 109 -1.80 23.35 -2.61
N ASN A 110 -2.19 24.21 -3.56
CA ASN A 110 -2.41 23.81 -4.97
C ASN A 110 -1.12 23.39 -5.70
N ARG A 111 0.05 23.74 -5.17
CA ARG A 111 1.33 23.32 -5.76
C ARG A 111 1.63 21.83 -5.49
N ASP A 112 1.04 21.25 -4.47
CA ASP A 112 1.34 19.89 -4.00
C ASP A 112 1.16 18.82 -5.09
N ILE A 113 0.29 19.04 -6.08
CA ILE A 113 0.02 18.09 -7.15
C ILE A 113 1.00 18.16 -8.33
N TRP A 114 1.59 19.32 -8.59
CA TRP A 114 2.44 19.51 -9.78
C TRP A 114 3.90 19.81 -9.42
N ASP A 115 4.20 20.30 -8.23
CA ASP A 115 5.58 20.57 -7.78
C ASP A 115 6.22 19.25 -7.32
N PRO A 116 7.43 18.91 -7.77
CA PRO A 116 8.13 17.68 -7.40
C PRO A 116 8.34 17.48 -5.89
N HIS A 117 8.35 18.57 -5.11
CA HIS A 117 8.46 18.52 -3.64
C HIS A 117 7.13 18.19 -2.96
N GLY A 118 6.01 18.24 -3.68
CA GLY A 118 4.68 17.94 -3.15
C GLY A 118 4.47 16.46 -2.91
N ARG A 119 3.87 16.13 -1.77
CA ARG A 119 3.55 14.74 -1.43
C ARG A 119 2.60 14.11 -2.44
N SER A 120 1.58 14.85 -2.87
CA SER A 120 0.62 14.37 -3.87
C SER A 120 1.30 14.10 -5.22
N ASN A 121 2.26 14.93 -5.63
CA ASN A 121 3.06 14.69 -6.83
C ASN A 121 3.92 13.43 -6.69
N TYR A 122 4.62 13.30 -5.57
CA TYR A 122 5.49 12.16 -5.30
C TYR A 122 4.71 10.83 -5.32
N LEU A 123 3.56 10.76 -4.63
CA LEU A 123 2.68 9.59 -4.60
C LEU A 123 2.11 9.28 -5.99
N SER A 124 1.67 10.28 -6.74
CA SER A 124 1.16 10.08 -8.11
C SER A 124 2.22 9.48 -9.03
N ARG A 125 3.48 9.95 -8.93
CA ARG A 125 4.61 9.41 -9.70
C ARG A 125 4.94 7.97 -9.30
N LEU A 126 4.84 7.65 -8.03
CA LEU A 126 5.06 6.29 -7.52
C LEU A 126 3.94 5.35 -7.98
N ASN A 127 2.67 5.78 -7.89
CA ASN A 127 1.52 5.02 -8.39
C ASN A 127 1.65 4.71 -9.89
N GLN A 128 2.11 5.65 -10.71
CA GLN A 128 2.34 5.42 -12.14
C GLN A 128 3.35 4.28 -12.39
N ARG A 129 4.38 4.16 -11.55
CA ARG A 129 5.34 3.05 -11.65
C ARG A 129 4.72 1.73 -11.24
N PHE A 130 3.86 1.72 -10.22
CA PHE A 130 3.10 0.54 -9.81
C PHE A 130 2.19 0.05 -10.93
N TYR A 131 1.51 0.97 -11.61
CA TYR A 131 0.65 0.63 -12.76
C TYR A 131 1.47 0.08 -13.95
N ALA A 132 2.66 0.62 -14.19
CA ALA A 132 3.55 0.10 -15.22
C ALA A 132 4.05 -1.31 -14.88
N TYR A 133 4.35 -1.60 -13.61
CA TYR A 133 4.70 -2.94 -13.15
C TYR A 133 3.53 -3.92 -13.35
N ALA A 134 2.34 -3.54 -12.89
CA ALA A 134 1.14 -4.37 -13.05
C ALA A 134 0.81 -4.66 -14.52
N ALA A 135 0.99 -3.69 -15.41
CA ALA A 135 0.76 -3.88 -16.84
C ALA A 135 1.77 -4.84 -17.51
N ALA A 136 2.92 -5.09 -16.86
CA ALA A 136 3.99 -5.95 -17.38
C ALA A 136 4.01 -7.35 -16.73
N HIS A 137 3.19 -7.60 -15.70
CA HIS A 137 3.20 -8.86 -14.91
C HIS A 137 1.77 -9.41 -14.79
N GLU A 138 1.52 -10.62 -15.29
CA GLU A 138 0.17 -11.19 -15.40
C GLU A 138 -0.50 -11.46 -14.03
N ASP A 139 0.26 -11.91 -13.03
CA ASP A 139 -0.26 -12.27 -11.70
C ASP A 139 -0.07 -11.15 -10.66
N PHE A 140 0.09 -9.91 -11.12
CA PHE A 140 0.21 -8.74 -10.26
C PHE A 140 -0.95 -7.77 -10.47
N TYR A 141 -1.67 -7.45 -9.42
CA TYR A 141 -2.88 -6.64 -9.44
C TYR A 141 -2.77 -5.42 -8.53
N ILE A 142 -3.42 -4.33 -8.94
CA ILE A 142 -3.54 -3.12 -8.12
C ILE A 142 -4.94 -3.05 -7.50
N ASN A 143 -4.98 -2.88 -6.17
CA ASN A 143 -6.17 -2.43 -5.47
C ASN A 143 -6.11 -0.90 -5.38
N ASP A 144 -7.03 -0.21 -6.07
CA ASP A 144 -7.00 1.25 -6.25
C ASP A 144 -7.61 1.98 -5.04
N ILE A 145 -6.84 2.08 -3.96
CA ILE A 145 -7.27 2.83 -2.77
C ILE A 145 -7.23 4.35 -2.97
N ASP A 146 -6.50 4.88 -3.98
CA ASP A 146 -6.57 6.32 -4.32
C ASP A 146 -7.97 6.68 -4.80
N TYR A 147 -8.56 5.87 -5.69
CA TYR A 147 -9.95 6.04 -6.11
C TYR A 147 -10.93 5.86 -4.94
N LEU A 148 -10.80 4.80 -4.15
CA LEU A 148 -11.69 4.54 -3.02
C LEU A 148 -11.64 5.67 -1.99
N SER A 149 -10.47 6.23 -1.72
CA SER A 149 -10.30 7.36 -0.82
C SER A 149 -10.99 8.64 -1.32
N ALA A 150 -10.97 8.85 -2.63
CA ALA A 150 -11.64 10.00 -3.25
C ALA A 150 -13.16 9.84 -3.25
N ASP A 151 -13.66 8.64 -3.54
CA ASP A 151 -15.10 8.31 -3.54
C ASP A 151 -15.71 8.42 -2.14
N TYR A 152 -15.02 7.90 -1.13
CA TYR A 152 -15.44 8.01 0.28
C TYR A 152 -15.32 9.44 0.82
N GLY A 153 -14.39 10.22 0.28
CA GLY A 153 -14.06 11.57 0.70
C GLY A 153 -12.80 11.60 1.59
N LEU A 154 -11.75 12.27 1.12
CA LEU A 154 -10.42 12.28 1.74
C LEU A 154 -10.40 12.66 3.22
N THR A 155 -11.29 13.56 3.65
CA THR A 155 -11.36 13.98 5.07
C THR A 155 -11.86 12.86 5.97
N ALA A 156 -12.88 12.12 5.51
CA ALA A 156 -13.44 11.00 6.26
C ALA A 156 -12.54 9.76 6.17
N TRP A 157 -11.92 9.53 4.99
CA TRP A 157 -11.00 8.41 4.76
C TRP A 157 -9.79 8.41 5.69
N GLY A 158 -9.20 9.57 5.94
CA GLY A 158 -7.95 9.73 6.69
C GLY A 158 -8.10 10.46 8.01
N ASP A 159 -9.03 10.04 8.89
CA ASP A 159 -9.23 10.69 10.18
C ASP A 159 -7.98 10.62 11.07
N ALA A 160 -7.43 11.80 11.39
CA ALA A 160 -6.23 11.91 12.21
C ALA A 160 -6.45 11.42 13.65
N PHE A 161 -7.66 11.57 14.21
CA PHE A 161 -7.97 11.12 15.55
C PHE A 161 -7.91 9.59 15.65
N PHE A 162 -8.56 8.87 14.75
CA PHE A 162 -8.52 7.41 14.72
C PHE A 162 -7.11 6.87 14.46
N TRP A 163 -6.35 7.54 13.59
CA TRP A 163 -4.95 7.20 13.41
C TRP A 163 -4.12 7.34 14.69
N HIS A 164 -4.24 8.48 15.39
CA HIS A 164 -3.44 8.72 16.59
C HIS A 164 -3.83 7.83 17.76
N MET A 165 -5.12 7.58 17.94
CA MET A 165 -5.66 6.79 19.06
C MET A 165 -5.53 5.28 18.84
N TYR A 166 -5.83 4.80 17.65
CA TYR A 166 -6.01 3.38 17.38
C TYR A 166 -5.13 2.83 16.26
N LYS A 167 -4.34 3.68 15.59
CA LYS A 167 -3.56 3.32 14.40
C LYS A 167 -4.39 2.79 13.23
N TYR A 168 -5.68 3.08 13.19
CA TYR A 168 -6.52 2.81 12.05
C TYR A 168 -6.11 3.73 10.88
N CYS A 169 -5.62 3.11 9.82
CA CYS A 169 -5.16 3.83 8.64
C CYS A 169 -6.33 4.33 7.79
N LEU A 170 -7.42 3.58 7.77
CA LEU A 170 -8.58 3.76 6.90
C LEU A 170 -9.85 3.53 7.71
N LEU A 171 -10.82 4.44 7.59
CA LEU A 171 -12.12 4.34 8.27
C LEU A 171 -13.12 3.41 7.58
N TYR A 172 -12.74 2.79 6.50
CA TYR A 172 -13.63 1.95 5.66
C TYR A 172 -14.26 0.75 6.39
N THR A 173 -13.88 0.49 7.61
CA THR A 173 -14.29 -0.73 8.32
C THR A 173 -15.45 -0.57 9.28
N SER A 174 -15.98 0.65 9.52
CA SER A 174 -16.95 0.84 10.61
C SER A 174 -18.42 0.98 10.20
N ASP A 175 -18.75 1.22 8.93
CA ASP A 175 -20.13 1.53 8.52
C ASP A 175 -20.60 0.82 7.22
N ALA A 176 -20.01 -0.30 6.87
CA ALA A 176 -20.48 -1.08 5.72
C ALA A 176 -21.45 -2.19 6.15
#